data_31ff610eaffc2d442e6bbad867897822
#
_entry.id   31ff610eaffc2d442e6bbad867897822
#
_cell.length_a   1.000
_cell.length_b   1.000
_cell.length_c   1.000
_cell.angle_alpha   90.00
_cell.angle_beta   90.00
_cell.angle_gamma   90.00
#
_symmetry.space_group_name_H-M   'P 1'
#
loop_
_entity.id
_entity.type
_entity.pdbx_description
1 polymer ?
#
loop_
_entity_poly.entity_id
_entity_poly.type
_entity_poly.pdbx_seq_one_letter_code
_entity_poly.pdbx_strand_id
1 'polypeptide(L)'
;MRRLRCLPEPTVDEKPLRIMLSEYNSMYGDTLIMHGVVHMEDDIHRKQNDLILKLYTTPMEDLLVTCCDGLRGIIPFDHSYTALNDQSDSHKSAFNYRSTDTDDELTALYANYYHAIDYLSWFYNQCLPRTIRSTDLMRPEVIEQSRIHQEWESRLGIFYTVTACIAADDILFGTISLMRSKEHGDFTDEEMRVLEEVNEHLCSRFRLVYPNGVNRFMMDCDADPIVAAYSLSPREWEVACLLVKGISRVEIADKLSISRNTLKRHIANIYHKMGVSNEMQFFAALNRVRDGGGILKSRK
;
A
#
# COMPACT_ATOMS: atom_id res chain seq x y z
N MET A 1 -36.65 41.23 12.25
CA MET A 1 -36.05 40.94 10.93
C MET A 1 -35.07 42.05 10.56
N ARG A 2 -33.77 41.85 10.80
CA ARG A 2 -32.71 42.75 10.31
C ARG A 2 -31.90 42.00 9.26
N ARG A 3 -31.90 42.53 8.04
CA ARG A 3 -31.12 42.04 6.91
C ARG A 3 -29.63 42.29 7.18
N LEU A 4 -28.82 41.24 7.21
CA LEU A 4 -27.37 41.34 7.15
C LEU A 4 -26.94 41.76 5.71
N ARG A 5 -26.27 42.90 5.61
CA ARG A 5 -25.63 43.35 4.37
C ARG A 5 -24.38 42.53 4.14
N CYS A 6 -24.29 41.87 2.99
CA CYS A 6 -23.03 41.29 2.50
C CYS A 6 -22.02 42.41 2.24
N LEU A 7 -20.81 42.26 2.79
CA LEU A 7 -19.66 43.09 2.44
C LEU A 7 -19.17 42.65 1.06
N PRO A 8 -18.71 43.58 0.20
CA PRO A 8 -18.13 43.19 -1.10
C PRO A 8 -16.77 42.51 -0.91
N GLU A 9 -16.52 41.49 -1.74
CA GLU A 9 -15.19 40.83 -1.82
C GLU A 9 -14.12 41.85 -2.24
N PRO A 10 -12.89 41.78 -1.70
CA PRO A 10 -11.79 42.63 -2.13
C PRO A 10 -11.39 42.23 -3.57
N THR A 11 -11.64 43.11 -4.52
CA THR A 11 -11.07 43.00 -5.87
C THR A 11 -9.57 43.28 -5.79
N VAL A 12 -8.75 42.23 -5.94
CA VAL A 12 -7.30 42.38 -6.11
C VAL A 12 -7.08 43.01 -7.48
N ASP A 13 -6.50 44.21 -7.51
CA ASP A 13 -6.13 44.86 -8.76
C ASP A 13 -4.93 44.15 -9.39
N GLU A 14 -5.19 43.36 -10.44
CA GLU A 14 -4.18 42.56 -11.17
C GLU A 14 -3.19 43.42 -12.00
N LYS A 15 -3.40 44.71 -12.08
CA LYS A 15 -2.55 45.61 -12.87
C LYS A 15 -1.08 45.70 -12.40
N PRO A 16 -0.75 45.74 -11.10
CA PRO A 16 0.64 45.80 -10.67
C PRO A 16 1.44 44.55 -11.02
N LEU A 17 0.82 43.38 -10.93
CA LEU A 17 1.49 42.11 -11.27
C LEU A 17 1.77 41.97 -12.77
N ARG A 18 0.84 42.44 -13.64
CA ARG A 18 1.03 42.44 -15.08
C ARG A 18 2.13 43.40 -15.54
N ILE A 19 2.30 44.53 -14.87
CA ILE A 19 3.37 45.51 -15.21
C ILE A 19 4.73 44.95 -14.77
N MET A 20 4.86 44.38 -13.58
CA MET A 20 6.09 43.71 -13.13
C MET A 20 6.50 42.54 -14.02
N LEU A 21 5.57 41.70 -14.45
CA LEU A 21 5.82 40.59 -15.37
C LEU A 21 6.21 41.11 -16.79
N SER A 22 5.63 42.20 -17.24
CA SER A 22 5.98 42.82 -18.53
C SER A 22 7.38 43.44 -18.54
N GLU A 23 7.80 44.07 -17.47
CA GLU A 23 9.14 44.66 -17.31
C GLU A 23 10.22 43.59 -17.13
N TYR A 24 9.90 42.48 -16.41
CA TYR A 24 10.78 41.32 -16.26
C TYR A 24 11.01 40.60 -17.58
N ASN A 25 9.95 40.43 -18.37
CA ASN A 25 9.99 39.82 -19.71
C ASN A 25 10.80 40.62 -20.74
N SER A 26 10.85 41.98 -20.61
CA SER A 26 11.66 42.81 -21.47
C SER A 26 13.16 42.73 -21.18
N MET A 27 13.55 42.29 -19.99
CA MET A 27 14.94 42.24 -19.55
C MET A 27 15.64 40.91 -19.83
N TYR A 28 14.91 39.79 -19.98
CA TYR A 28 15.50 38.45 -20.00
C TYR A 28 15.11 37.54 -21.19
N GLY A 29 14.52 38.04 -22.25
CA GLY A 29 14.50 37.44 -23.62
C GLY A 29 14.01 35.99 -23.84
N ASP A 30 13.53 35.26 -22.82
CA ASP A 30 13.18 33.83 -22.88
C ASP A 30 11.76 33.50 -22.37
N THR A 31 10.79 34.28 -22.73
CA THR A 31 9.41 34.28 -22.19
C THR A 31 8.61 33.00 -22.46
N LEU A 32 8.92 32.28 -23.53
CA LEU A 32 8.13 31.08 -23.93
C LEU A 32 8.51 29.85 -23.14
N ILE A 33 9.77 29.69 -22.74
CA ILE A 33 10.26 28.55 -21.96
C ILE A 33 9.77 28.66 -20.51
N MET A 34 9.87 29.87 -19.91
CA MET A 34 9.43 30.09 -18.52
C MET A 34 7.92 29.90 -18.32
N HIS A 35 7.08 30.34 -19.28
CA HIS A 35 5.62 30.09 -19.22
C HIS A 35 5.28 28.60 -19.30
N GLY A 36 5.99 27.85 -20.15
CA GLY A 36 5.80 26.40 -20.26
C GLY A 36 6.20 25.65 -18.97
N VAL A 37 7.30 26.04 -18.34
CA VAL A 37 7.79 25.43 -17.10
C VAL A 37 6.84 25.72 -15.92
N VAL A 38 6.43 26.97 -15.71
CA VAL A 38 5.50 27.36 -14.63
C VAL A 38 4.15 26.64 -14.78
N HIS A 39 3.60 26.55 -16.00
CA HIS A 39 2.35 25.82 -16.22
C HIS A 39 2.49 24.31 -16.01
N MET A 40 3.64 23.74 -16.28
CA MET A 40 3.90 22.32 -16.09
C MET A 40 4.08 21.98 -14.60
N GLU A 41 4.77 22.80 -13.83
CA GLU A 41 4.89 22.65 -12.38
C GLU A 41 3.52 22.80 -11.69
N ASP A 42 2.71 23.78 -12.06
CA ASP A 42 1.35 23.95 -11.56
C ASP A 42 0.46 22.73 -11.87
N ASP A 43 0.62 22.10 -13.04
CA ASP A 43 -0.12 20.90 -13.41
C ASP A 43 0.30 19.66 -12.57
N ILE A 44 1.59 19.49 -12.32
CA ILE A 44 2.13 18.41 -11.47
C ILE A 44 1.62 18.57 -10.05
N HIS A 45 1.73 19.75 -9.45
CA HIS A 45 1.24 20.01 -8.10
C HIS A 45 -0.28 19.80 -7.97
N ARG A 46 -1.05 20.19 -8.98
CA ARG A 46 -2.49 19.95 -9.01
C ARG A 46 -2.80 18.46 -9.01
N LYS A 47 -2.16 17.68 -9.90
CA LYS A 47 -2.35 16.24 -10.00
C LYS A 47 -1.95 15.53 -8.70
N GLN A 48 -0.86 15.97 -8.08
CA GLN A 48 -0.39 15.44 -6.80
C GLN A 48 -1.40 15.70 -5.67
N ASN A 49 -1.92 16.92 -5.56
CA ASN A 49 -2.96 17.26 -4.59
C ASN A 49 -4.25 16.46 -4.81
N ASP A 50 -4.68 16.32 -6.06
CA ASP A 50 -5.85 15.51 -6.42
C ASP A 50 -5.64 14.04 -6.02
N LEU A 51 -4.44 13.50 -6.25
CA LEU A 51 -4.08 12.16 -5.81
C LEU A 51 -4.15 12.03 -4.28
N ILE A 52 -3.51 12.95 -3.55
CA ILE A 52 -3.52 12.94 -2.08
C ILE A 52 -4.96 12.95 -1.54
N LEU A 53 -5.83 13.82 -2.05
CA LEU A 53 -7.24 13.87 -1.66
C LEU A 53 -7.95 12.54 -1.96
N LYS A 54 -7.68 11.95 -3.11
CA LYS A 54 -8.22 10.65 -3.50
C LYS A 54 -7.78 9.53 -2.56
N LEU A 55 -6.51 9.54 -2.12
CA LEU A 55 -6.00 8.55 -1.16
C LEU A 55 -6.78 8.54 0.15
N TYR A 56 -7.30 9.67 0.64
CA TYR A 56 -8.08 9.75 1.88
C TYR A 56 -9.52 9.23 1.75
N THR A 57 -10.03 9.11 0.54
CA THR A 57 -11.41 8.63 0.26
C THR A 57 -11.45 7.20 -0.28
N THR A 58 -10.31 6.67 -0.73
CA THR A 58 -10.20 5.31 -1.28
C THR A 58 -10.26 4.26 -0.16
N PRO A 59 -10.98 3.15 -0.29
CA PRO A 59 -10.90 2.01 0.63
C PRO A 59 -9.47 1.47 0.79
N MET A 60 -9.15 0.90 1.95
CA MET A 60 -7.76 0.46 2.23
C MET A 60 -7.29 -0.69 1.33
N GLU A 61 -8.20 -1.56 0.91
CA GLU A 61 -7.94 -2.66 -0.01
C GLU A 61 -7.48 -2.21 -1.40
N ASP A 62 -7.94 -1.03 -1.85
CA ASP A 62 -7.61 -0.46 -3.17
C ASP A 62 -6.57 0.65 -3.11
N LEU A 63 -6.15 1.04 -1.90
CA LEU A 63 -5.36 2.24 -1.67
C LEU A 63 -4.04 2.26 -2.43
N LEU A 64 -3.26 1.17 -2.37
CA LEU A 64 -1.94 1.11 -3.00
C LEU A 64 -2.04 1.06 -4.52
N VAL A 65 -3.00 0.33 -5.06
CA VAL A 65 -3.26 0.28 -6.52
C VAL A 65 -3.71 1.66 -7.01
N THR A 66 -4.66 2.30 -6.32
CA THR A 66 -5.10 3.67 -6.64
C THR A 66 -3.95 4.68 -6.58
N CYS A 67 -3.02 4.51 -5.64
CA CYS A 67 -1.83 5.34 -5.54
C CYS A 67 -0.93 5.18 -6.78
N CYS A 68 -0.63 3.93 -7.18
CA CYS A 68 0.17 3.67 -8.37
C CYS A 68 -0.47 4.24 -9.64
N ASP A 69 -1.79 4.05 -9.82
CA ASP A 69 -2.53 4.59 -10.96
C ASP A 69 -2.45 6.13 -11.02
N GLY A 70 -2.58 6.79 -9.86
CA GLY A 70 -2.47 8.24 -9.77
C GLY A 70 -1.05 8.76 -10.03
N LEU A 71 -0.04 8.07 -9.48
CA LEU A 71 1.37 8.41 -9.69
C LEU A 71 1.78 8.31 -11.16
N ARG A 72 1.20 7.41 -11.95
CA ARG A 72 1.48 7.27 -13.39
C ARG A 72 1.23 8.54 -14.19
N GLY A 73 0.32 9.38 -13.76
CA GLY A 73 0.05 10.69 -14.36
C GLY A 73 1.05 11.78 -13.97
N ILE A 74 1.96 11.51 -13.02
CA ILE A 74 2.91 12.48 -12.45
C ILE A 74 4.35 12.03 -12.67
N ILE A 75 4.65 10.77 -12.36
CA ILE A 75 5.97 10.14 -12.47
C ILE A 75 5.90 9.10 -13.59
N PRO A 76 6.67 9.23 -14.68
CA PRO A 76 6.72 8.20 -15.72
C PRO A 76 7.35 6.90 -15.17
N PHE A 77 6.68 5.77 -15.34
CA PHE A 77 7.21 4.43 -15.04
C PHE A 77 6.52 3.38 -15.90
N ASP A 78 7.18 2.25 -16.11
CA ASP A 78 6.67 1.15 -16.93
C ASP A 78 5.90 0.13 -16.08
N HIS A 79 6.42 -0.19 -14.89
CA HIS A 79 5.85 -1.18 -13.99
C HIS A 79 5.70 -0.64 -12.58
N SER A 80 4.73 -1.18 -11.85
CA SER A 80 4.56 -0.93 -10.41
C SER A 80 4.27 -2.22 -9.67
N TYR A 81 4.87 -2.35 -8.48
CA TYR A 81 4.59 -3.43 -7.55
C TYR A 81 4.26 -2.87 -6.18
N THR A 82 3.28 -3.46 -5.54
CA THR A 82 2.93 -3.16 -4.16
C THR A 82 2.89 -4.43 -3.33
N ALA A 83 3.24 -4.31 -2.06
CA ALA A 83 3.11 -5.39 -1.10
C ALA A 83 2.72 -4.84 0.27
N LEU A 84 2.06 -5.64 1.08
CA LEU A 84 1.80 -5.39 2.50
C LEU A 84 2.70 -6.27 3.35
N ASN A 85 3.01 -5.83 4.58
CA ASN A 85 3.81 -6.59 5.53
C ASN A 85 2.96 -7.08 6.70
N ASP A 86 2.95 -8.39 6.91
CA ASP A 86 2.19 -9.05 7.98
C ASP A 86 2.89 -8.91 9.32
N GLN A 87 2.33 -8.10 10.21
CA GLN A 87 2.85 -7.93 11.57
C GLN A 87 2.47 -9.06 12.52
N SER A 88 1.56 -9.95 12.15
CA SER A 88 1.22 -11.15 12.94
C SER A 88 2.26 -12.27 12.80
N ASP A 89 3.12 -12.19 11.79
CA ASP A 89 4.21 -13.13 11.56
C ASP A 89 5.51 -12.61 12.19
N SER A 90 6.24 -13.49 12.92
CA SER A 90 7.54 -13.16 13.49
C SER A 90 8.59 -12.74 12.45
N HIS A 91 8.42 -13.17 11.21
CA HIS A 91 9.29 -12.82 10.08
C HIS A 91 8.85 -11.56 9.34
N LYS A 92 7.71 -10.95 9.72
CA LYS A 92 7.14 -9.77 9.07
C LYS A 92 7.04 -9.95 7.54
N SER A 93 6.57 -11.11 7.12
CA SER A 93 6.56 -11.52 5.71
C SER A 93 5.71 -10.58 4.86
N ALA A 94 6.21 -10.24 3.68
CA ALA A 94 5.43 -9.52 2.69
C ALA A 94 4.34 -10.41 2.09
N PHE A 95 3.18 -9.83 1.83
CA PHE A 95 2.02 -10.51 1.25
C PHE A 95 1.18 -9.55 0.40
N ASN A 96 0.12 -10.04 -0.22
CA ASN A 96 -0.79 -9.28 -1.08
C ASN A 96 -0.03 -8.47 -2.14
N TYR A 97 0.91 -9.16 -2.81
CA TYR A 97 1.62 -8.56 -3.93
C TYR A 97 0.63 -8.23 -5.05
N ARG A 98 0.69 -7.00 -5.54
CA ARG A 98 -0.11 -6.55 -6.68
C ARG A 98 0.74 -5.75 -7.63
N SER A 99 0.40 -5.81 -8.90
CA SER A 99 0.93 -4.97 -9.96
C SER A 99 -0.23 -4.42 -10.78
N THR A 100 -0.07 -3.23 -11.34
CA THR A 100 -1.04 -2.65 -12.28
C THR A 100 -0.70 -2.97 -13.74
N ASP A 101 0.48 -3.55 -13.99
CA ASP A 101 1.09 -3.63 -15.32
C ASP A 101 1.59 -5.02 -15.71
N THR A 102 1.66 -5.94 -14.75
CA THR A 102 2.05 -7.33 -15.00
C THR A 102 0.91 -8.27 -14.67
N ASP A 103 0.89 -9.42 -15.35
CA ASP A 103 -0.13 -10.43 -15.07
C ASP A 103 0.04 -11.09 -13.69
N ASP A 104 -1.00 -11.75 -13.24
CA ASP A 104 -1.04 -12.40 -11.93
C ASP A 104 0.00 -13.53 -11.81
N GLU A 105 0.33 -14.22 -12.91
CA GLU A 105 1.31 -15.30 -12.92
C GLU A 105 2.73 -14.76 -12.65
N LEU A 106 3.11 -13.67 -13.32
CA LEU A 106 4.39 -13.00 -13.10
C LEU A 106 4.48 -12.38 -11.71
N THR A 107 3.40 -11.79 -11.22
CA THR A 107 3.32 -11.25 -9.87
C THR A 107 3.48 -12.36 -8.82
N ALA A 108 2.82 -13.51 -9.01
CA ALA A 108 2.96 -14.67 -8.14
C ALA A 108 4.37 -15.26 -8.19
N LEU A 109 5.03 -15.26 -9.34
CA LEU A 109 6.40 -15.74 -9.49
C LEU A 109 7.39 -14.86 -8.71
N TYR A 110 7.24 -13.53 -8.74
CA TYR A 110 8.02 -12.62 -7.89
C TYR A 110 7.77 -12.92 -6.40
N ALA A 111 6.51 -12.97 -5.98
CA ALA A 111 6.14 -13.19 -4.58
C ALA A 111 6.68 -14.50 -4.01
N ASN A 112 6.69 -15.58 -4.81
CA ASN A 112 7.06 -16.92 -4.35
C ASN A 112 8.56 -17.23 -4.49
N TYR A 113 9.27 -16.53 -5.36
CA TYR A 113 10.66 -16.88 -5.68
C TYR A 113 11.61 -15.66 -5.67
N TYR A 114 11.35 -14.64 -6.50
CA TYR A 114 12.32 -13.56 -6.71
C TYR A 114 12.42 -12.60 -5.52
N HIS A 115 11.37 -12.43 -4.75
CA HIS A 115 11.41 -11.64 -3.52
C HIS A 115 12.53 -12.10 -2.55
N ALA A 116 12.81 -13.41 -2.48
CA ALA A 116 13.85 -13.95 -1.59
C ALA A 116 15.29 -13.62 -2.03
N ILE A 117 15.48 -13.30 -3.30
CA ILE A 117 16.80 -12.95 -3.88
C ILE A 117 16.90 -11.48 -4.29
N ASP A 118 15.86 -10.69 -4.00
CA ASP A 118 15.84 -9.26 -4.26
C ASP A 118 16.89 -8.56 -3.37
N TYR A 119 17.81 -7.85 -4.02
CA TYR A 119 18.89 -7.12 -3.34
C TYR A 119 18.36 -5.94 -2.51
N LEU A 120 17.12 -5.51 -2.71
CA LEU A 120 16.47 -4.47 -1.91
C LEU A 120 15.78 -5.02 -0.65
N SER A 121 15.66 -6.34 -0.51
CA SER A 121 14.89 -6.97 0.59
C SER A 121 15.39 -6.56 2.00
N TRP A 122 16.71 -6.35 2.18
CA TRP A 122 17.27 -5.88 3.44
C TRP A 122 16.83 -4.45 3.79
N PHE A 123 16.61 -3.61 2.77
CA PHE A 123 16.18 -2.23 2.95
C PHE A 123 14.72 -2.16 3.43
N TYR A 124 13.84 -3.00 2.87
CA TYR A 124 12.43 -3.05 3.25
C TYR A 124 12.23 -3.38 4.73
N ASN A 125 13.13 -4.14 5.32
CA ASN A 125 13.03 -4.57 6.71
C ASN A 125 13.47 -3.52 7.77
N GLN A 126 13.89 -2.32 7.34
CA GLN A 126 14.34 -1.28 8.28
C GLN A 126 13.21 -0.53 9.00
N CYS A 127 11.95 -0.76 8.61
CA CYS A 127 10.76 -0.13 9.20
C CYS A 127 10.80 1.41 9.24
N LEU A 128 11.54 2.04 8.33
CA LEU A 128 11.64 3.50 8.22
C LEU A 128 10.78 4.00 7.05
N PRO A 129 10.04 5.10 7.23
CA PRO A 129 9.37 5.77 6.13
C PRO A 129 10.44 6.38 5.22
N ARG A 130 10.73 5.73 4.12
CA ARG A 130 11.80 6.14 3.20
C ARG A 130 11.42 5.85 1.76
N THR A 131 11.91 6.74 0.92
CA THR A 131 11.92 6.55 -0.54
C THR A 131 13.36 6.44 -0.99
N ILE A 132 13.69 5.46 -1.84
CA ILE A 132 15.05 5.22 -2.29
C ILE A 132 15.10 4.68 -3.70
N ARG A 133 16.05 5.15 -4.49
CA ARG A 133 16.41 4.56 -5.79
C ARG A 133 17.36 3.38 -5.60
N SER A 134 17.23 2.37 -6.42
CA SER A 134 18.22 1.26 -6.46
C SER A 134 19.65 1.75 -6.70
N THR A 135 19.81 2.80 -7.50
CA THR A 135 21.09 3.43 -7.84
C THR A 135 21.71 4.23 -6.69
N ASP A 136 20.95 4.66 -5.69
CA ASP A 136 21.49 5.25 -4.45
C ASP A 136 22.15 4.19 -3.55
N LEU A 137 21.75 2.90 -3.69
CA LEU A 137 22.28 1.78 -2.91
C LEU A 137 23.41 1.04 -3.63
N MET A 138 23.29 0.87 -4.94
CA MET A 138 24.22 0.08 -5.74
C MET A 138 24.48 0.73 -7.08
N ARG A 139 25.73 0.57 -7.55
CA ARG A 139 26.11 1.02 -8.88
C ARG A 139 25.38 0.19 -9.95
N PRO A 140 25.01 0.81 -11.09
CA PRO A 140 24.30 0.13 -12.18
C PRO A 140 24.97 -1.18 -12.63
N GLU A 141 26.31 -1.23 -12.68
CA GLU A 141 27.04 -2.43 -13.11
C GLU A 141 26.87 -3.60 -12.14
N VAL A 142 26.66 -3.31 -10.83
CA VAL A 142 26.40 -4.33 -9.82
C VAL A 142 24.94 -4.81 -9.90
N ILE A 143 24.01 -3.90 -10.18
CA ILE A 143 22.60 -4.23 -10.42
C ILE A 143 22.49 -5.18 -11.61
N GLU A 144 23.11 -4.87 -12.74
CA GLU A 144 23.11 -5.71 -13.96
C GLU A 144 23.66 -7.12 -13.73
N GLN A 145 24.60 -7.28 -12.80
CA GLN A 145 25.17 -8.58 -12.44
C GLN A 145 24.36 -9.34 -11.39
N SER A 146 23.37 -8.70 -10.77
CA SER A 146 22.53 -9.35 -9.78
C SER A 146 21.69 -10.46 -10.41
N ARG A 147 21.43 -11.51 -9.64
CA ARG A 147 20.64 -12.64 -10.10
C ARG A 147 19.21 -12.25 -10.43
N ILE A 148 18.60 -11.37 -9.62
CA ILE A 148 17.24 -10.90 -9.88
C ILE A 148 17.16 -10.11 -11.18
N HIS A 149 18.18 -9.27 -11.47
CA HIS A 149 18.22 -8.52 -12.71
C HIS A 149 18.31 -9.46 -13.92
N GLN A 150 19.21 -10.44 -13.88
CA GLN A 150 19.43 -11.36 -14.99
C GLN A 150 18.25 -12.30 -15.25
N GLU A 151 17.60 -12.78 -14.21
CA GLU A 151 16.53 -13.78 -14.32
C GLU A 151 15.12 -13.16 -14.42
N TRP A 152 14.91 -11.95 -13.90
CA TRP A 152 13.58 -11.34 -13.76
C TRP A 152 13.50 -9.95 -14.41
N GLU A 153 14.20 -8.94 -13.86
CA GLU A 153 14.05 -7.54 -14.24
C GLU A 153 14.35 -7.32 -15.73
N SER A 154 15.41 -7.94 -16.27
CA SER A 154 15.79 -7.81 -17.68
C SER A 154 14.71 -8.33 -18.65
N ARG A 155 13.94 -9.35 -18.26
CA ARG A 155 12.84 -9.89 -19.08
C ARG A 155 11.65 -8.93 -19.16
N LEU A 156 11.47 -8.10 -18.16
CA LEU A 156 10.44 -7.07 -18.09
C LEU A 156 10.94 -5.71 -18.60
N GLY A 157 12.20 -5.63 -19.03
CA GLY A 157 12.84 -4.38 -19.44
C GLY A 157 13.12 -3.42 -18.28
N ILE A 158 13.03 -3.90 -17.03
CA ILE A 158 13.27 -3.10 -15.83
C ILE A 158 14.77 -2.87 -15.65
N PHE A 159 15.15 -1.64 -15.37
CA PHE A 159 16.52 -1.26 -15.08
C PHE A 159 16.64 -0.35 -13.85
N TYR A 160 15.76 0.63 -13.71
CA TYR A 160 15.73 1.54 -12.58
C TYR A 160 14.50 1.25 -11.71
N THR A 161 14.72 1.19 -10.41
CA THR A 161 13.66 0.97 -9.42
C THR A 161 13.75 2.04 -8.35
N VAL A 162 12.60 2.62 -8.00
CA VAL A 162 12.43 3.41 -6.80
C VAL A 162 11.42 2.72 -5.90
N THR A 163 11.72 2.66 -4.61
CA THR A 163 10.81 2.05 -3.63
C THR A 163 10.50 3.02 -2.50
N ALA A 164 9.22 3.16 -2.19
CA ALA A 164 8.71 3.83 -1.00
C ALA A 164 8.31 2.80 0.05
N CYS A 165 8.92 2.87 1.24
CA CYS A 165 8.53 2.08 2.40
C CYS A 165 7.45 2.84 3.18
N ILE A 166 6.28 2.23 3.32
CA ILE A 166 5.15 2.78 4.07
C ILE A 166 5.32 2.31 5.52
N ALA A 167 5.84 3.17 6.38
CA ALA A 167 6.18 2.82 7.75
C ALA A 167 5.88 3.96 8.73
N ALA A 168 5.56 3.61 9.98
CA ALA A 168 5.47 4.55 11.09
C ALA A 168 5.61 3.77 12.41
N ASP A 169 6.14 4.42 13.45
CA ASP A 169 6.26 3.87 14.81
C ASP A 169 6.93 2.47 14.84
N ASP A 170 8.02 2.30 14.06
CA ASP A 170 8.78 1.04 13.90
C ASP A 170 7.97 -0.11 13.26
N ILE A 171 6.85 0.20 12.62
CA ILE A 171 6.00 -0.74 11.91
C ILE A 171 6.14 -0.48 10.41
N LEU A 172 6.52 -1.50 9.64
CA LEU A 172 6.43 -1.50 8.19
C LEU A 172 5.05 -2.02 7.78
N PHE A 173 4.24 -1.19 7.14
CA PHE A 173 2.91 -1.58 6.66
C PHE A 173 2.97 -2.20 5.27
N GLY A 174 3.87 -1.72 4.42
CA GLY A 174 4.00 -2.19 3.05
C GLY A 174 5.00 -1.38 2.25
N THR A 175 5.04 -1.65 0.95
CA THR A 175 5.92 -0.99 -0.01
C THR A 175 5.20 -0.66 -1.31
N ILE A 176 5.65 0.40 -1.97
CA ILE A 176 5.36 0.70 -3.38
C ILE A 176 6.70 0.76 -4.10
N SER A 177 6.84 0.01 -5.18
CA SER A 177 7.99 0.08 -6.09
C SER A 177 7.52 0.52 -7.47
N LEU A 178 8.15 1.55 -8.01
CA LEU A 178 7.97 2.00 -9.39
C LEU A 178 9.23 1.65 -10.17
N MET A 179 9.07 1.14 -11.37
CA MET A 179 10.15 0.59 -12.16
C MET A 179 10.08 1.09 -13.60
N ARG A 180 11.23 1.32 -14.18
CA ARG A 180 11.32 1.78 -15.59
C ARG A 180 12.55 1.24 -16.30
N SER A 181 12.46 1.27 -17.61
CA SER A 181 13.48 0.82 -18.53
C SER A 181 14.68 1.78 -18.56
N LYS A 182 15.78 1.30 -19.13
CA LYS A 182 16.99 2.11 -19.33
C LYS A 182 16.75 3.32 -20.23
N GLU A 183 15.80 3.23 -21.15
CA GLU A 183 15.46 4.30 -22.08
C GLU A 183 14.84 5.52 -21.41
N HIS A 184 14.07 5.31 -20.34
CA HIS A 184 13.47 6.39 -19.54
C HIS A 184 14.49 7.09 -18.63
N GLY A 185 15.69 6.52 -18.45
CA GLY A 185 16.66 7.04 -17.49
C GLY A 185 16.26 6.80 -16.02
N ASP A 186 17.13 7.21 -15.10
CA ASP A 186 16.88 7.08 -13.66
C ASP A 186 15.83 8.08 -13.16
N PHE A 187 15.25 7.80 -12.00
CA PHE A 187 14.32 8.69 -11.32
C PHE A 187 15.03 9.98 -10.87
N THR A 188 14.46 11.11 -11.19
CA THR A 188 15.00 12.43 -10.84
C THR A 188 14.74 12.76 -9.37
N ASP A 189 15.47 13.73 -8.82
CA ASP A 189 15.24 14.18 -7.44
C ASP A 189 13.85 14.85 -7.27
N GLU A 190 13.29 15.41 -8.33
CA GLU A 190 11.92 15.95 -8.34
C GLU A 190 10.89 14.83 -8.21
N GLU A 191 11.02 13.77 -9.02
CA GLU A 191 10.14 12.60 -8.94
C GLU A 191 10.26 11.90 -7.58
N MET A 192 11.47 11.87 -7.00
CA MET A 192 11.68 11.35 -5.64
C MET A 192 10.93 12.16 -4.60
N ARG A 193 10.97 13.51 -4.68
CA ARG A 193 10.23 14.38 -3.76
C ARG A 193 8.72 14.16 -3.84
N VAL A 194 8.17 14.08 -5.06
CA VAL A 194 6.75 13.78 -5.25
C VAL A 194 6.36 12.45 -4.61
N LEU A 195 7.16 11.39 -4.83
CA LEU A 195 6.89 10.09 -4.24
C LEU A 195 7.02 10.11 -2.72
N GLU A 196 7.97 10.85 -2.17
CA GLU A 196 8.19 11.00 -0.73
C GLU A 196 7.01 11.70 -0.05
N GLU A 197 6.52 12.81 -0.60
CA GLU A 197 5.35 13.52 -0.09
C GLU A 197 4.08 12.65 -0.14
N VAL A 198 3.85 11.91 -1.23
CA VAL A 198 2.73 10.96 -1.33
C VAL A 198 2.89 9.83 -0.29
N ASN A 199 4.12 9.34 -0.07
CA ASN A 199 4.40 8.30 0.91
C ASN A 199 4.11 8.75 2.35
N GLU A 200 4.37 10.01 2.71
CA GLU A 200 4.04 10.56 4.02
C GLU A 200 2.53 10.47 4.31
N HIS A 201 1.70 10.73 3.31
CA HIS A 201 0.25 10.59 3.42
C HIS A 201 -0.19 9.13 3.55
N LEU A 202 0.46 8.21 2.82
CA LEU A 202 0.23 6.77 2.98
C LEU A 202 0.62 6.29 4.38
N CYS A 203 1.81 6.66 4.86
CA CYS A 203 2.27 6.33 6.22
C CYS A 203 1.27 6.81 7.28
N SER A 204 0.83 8.06 7.17
CA SER A 204 -0.16 8.65 8.08
C SER A 204 -1.47 7.88 8.05
N ARG A 205 -1.95 7.52 6.88
CA ARG A 205 -3.22 6.82 6.71
C ARG A 205 -3.16 5.37 7.22
N PHE A 206 -2.09 4.64 6.90
CA PHE A 206 -1.89 3.28 7.40
C PHE A 206 -1.78 3.27 8.93
N ARG A 207 -1.04 4.20 9.52
CA ARG A 207 -0.92 4.37 10.96
C ARG A 207 -2.28 4.61 11.64
N LEU A 208 -3.14 5.44 11.04
CA LEU A 208 -4.48 5.72 11.58
C LEU A 208 -5.40 4.51 11.55
N VAL A 209 -5.36 3.72 10.47
CA VAL A 209 -6.25 2.57 10.28
C VAL A 209 -5.71 1.30 10.96
N TYR A 210 -4.40 1.11 10.92
CA TYR A 210 -3.70 -0.07 11.43
C TYR A 210 -2.65 0.29 12.48
N PRO A 211 -3.02 0.84 13.65
CA PRO A 211 -2.05 1.32 14.65
C PRO A 211 -1.12 0.23 15.20
N ASN A 212 -1.47 -1.05 15.03
CA ASN A 212 -0.66 -2.20 15.43
C ASN A 212 -0.08 -2.96 14.22
N GLY A 213 -0.07 -2.32 13.05
CA GLY A 213 0.37 -2.92 11.79
C GLY A 213 -0.72 -3.70 11.05
N VAL A 214 -0.43 -3.99 9.78
CA VAL A 214 -1.32 -4.78 8.92
C VAL A 214 -1.20 -6.25 9.31
N ASN A 215 -2.32 -6.95 9.26
CA ASN A 215 -2.38 -8.37 9.52
C ASN A 215 -3.07 -9.05 8.34
N ARG A 216 -2.43 -10.06 7.76
CA ARG A 216 -2.96 -10.82 6.61
C ARG A 216 -4.40 -11.30 6.87
N PHE A 217 -4.67 -11.75 8.08
CA PHE A 217 -6.01 -12.26 8.44
C PHE A 217 -7.08 -11.16 8.47
N MET A 218 -6.70 -9.89 8.69
CA MET A 218 -7.65 -8.77 8.63
C MET A 218 -8.00 -8.40 7.20
N MET A 219 -7.04 -8.51 6.29
CA MET A 219 -7.25 -8.17 4.87
C MET A 219 -8.05 -9.27 4.13
N ASP A 220 -7.83 -10.53 4.49
CA ASP A 220 -8.55 -11.67 3.90
C ASP A 220 -9.97 -11.85 4.51
N CYS A 221 -10.30 -11.08 5.55
CA CYS A 221 -11.52 -11.29 6.34
C CYS A 221 -12.79 -11.10 5.52
N ASP A 222 -12.82 -10.05 4.69
CA ASP A 222 -14.02 -9.72 3.90
C ASP A 222 -14.17 -10.60 2.65
N ALA A 223 -13.07 -11.20 2.19
CA ALA A 223 -13.04 -12.06 1.01
C ALA A 223 -13.21 -13.55 1.32
N ASP A 224 -13.01 -13.99 2.58
CA ASP A 224 -13.12 -15.42 2.91
C ASP A 224 -14.59 -15.86 3.00
N PRO A 225 -15.01 -16.86 2.21
CA PRO A 225 -16.37 -17.38 2.23
C PRO A 225 -16.86 -17.78 3.64
N ILE A 226 -15.95 -18.17 4.52
CA ILE A 226 -16.24 -18.57 5.90
C ILE A 226 -16.66 -17.37 6.74
N VAL A 227 -15.96 -16.24 6.57
CA VAL A 227 -16.29 -14.99 7.28
C VAL A 227 -17.70 -14.53 6.91
N ALA A 228 -17.98 -14.48 5.62
CA ALA A 228 -19.31 -14.11 5.10
C ALA A 228 -20.40 -15.11 5.56
N ALA A 229 -20.07 -16.43 5.50
CA ALA A 229 -21.00 -17.49 5.85
C ALA A 229 -21.44 -17.46 7.33
N TYR A 230 -20.50 -17.18 8.22
CA TYR A 230 -20.75 -17.24 9.67
C TYR A 230 -20.73 -15.87 10.35
N SER A 231 -20.58 -14.78 9.60
CA SER A 231 -20.51 -13.40 10.12
C SER A 231 -19.45 -13.26 11.24
N LEU A 232 -18.27 -13.82 10.99
CA LEU A 232 -17.15 -13.71 11.94
C LEU A 232 -16.60 -12.28 11.91
N SER A 233 -16.27 -11.74 13.09
CA SER A 233 -15.53 -10.48 13.16
C SER A 233 -14.07 -10.72 12.74
N PRO A 234 -13.31 -9.67 12.34
CA PRO A 234 -11.89 -9.78 12.02
C PRO A 234 -11.09 -10.50 13.10
N ARG A 235 -11.34 -10.19 14.36
CA ARG A 235 -10.65 -10.83 15.51
C ARG A 235 -11.02 -12.29 15.72
N GLU A 236 -12.26 -12.66 15.47
CA GLU A 236 -12.71 -14.04 15.54
C GLU A 236 -12.11 -14.86 14.38
N TRP A 237 -12.03 -14.28 13.20
CA TRP A 237 -11.39 -14.92 12.05
C TRP A 237 -9.90 -15.15 12.29
N GLU A 238 -9.18 -14.15 12.82
CA GLU A 238 -7.77 -14.27 13.18
C GLU A 238 -7.53 -15.43 14.17
N VAL A 239 -8.36 -15.53 15.23
CA VAL A 239 -8.33 -16.65 16.17
C VAL A 239 -8.62 -17.97 15.47
N ALA A 240 -9.63 -18.02 14.58
CA ALA A 240 -9.99 -19.21 13.83
C ALA A 240 -8.83 -19.71 12.96
N CYS A 241 -8.15 -18.82 12.23
CA CYS A 241 -6.99 -19.15 11.40
C CYS A 241 -5.81 -19.71 12.22
N LEU A 242 -5.54 -19.17 13.40
CA LEU A 242 -4.48 -19.66 14.26
C LEU A 242 -4.82 -21.06 14.85
N LEU A 243 -6.10 -21.31 15.16
CA LEU A 243 -6.58 -22.63 15.54
C LEU A 243 -6.40 -23.65 14.41
N VAL A 244 -6.73 -23.26 13.17
CA VAL A 244 -6.56 -24.12 11.97
C VAL A 244 -5.10 -24.49 11.74
N LYS A 245 -4.17 -23.58 12.03
CA LYS A 245 -2.72 -23.84 11.96
C LYS A 245 -2.21 -24.77 13.07
N GLY A 246 -3.06 -25.22 13.99
CA GLY A 246 -2.68 -26.08 15.09
C GLY A 246 -1.89 -25.38 16.19
N ILE A 247 -1.90 -24.04 16.22
CA ILE A 247 -1.20 -23.25 17.24
C ILE A 247 -1.93 -23.41 18.58
N SER A 248 -1.17 -23.66 19.65
CA SER A 248 -1.74 -23.86 20.97
C SER A 248 -2.45 -22.60 21.49
N ARG A 249 -3.48 -22.78 22.32
CA ARG A 249 -4.24 -21.63 22.88
C ARG A 249 -3.38 -20.69 23.73
N VAL A 250 -2.29 -21.19 24.32
CA VAL A 250 -1.33 -20.36 25.05
C VAL A 250 -0.58 -19.46 24.09
N GLU A 251 -0.01 -20.04 23.04
CA GLU A 251 0.72 -19.31 22.01
C GLU A 251 -0.20 -18.33 21.24
N ILE A 252 -1.47 -18.70 21.00
CA ILE A 252 -2.45 -17.78 20.38
C ILE A 252 -2.67 -16.56 21.28
N ALA A 253 -2.86 -16.77 22.59
CA ALA A 253 -3.06 -15.65 23.51
C ALA A 253 -1.85 -14.72 23.55
N ASP A 254 -0.64 -15.28 23.55
CA ASP A 254 0.62 -14.54 23.56
C ASP A 254 0.82 -13.79 22.22
N LYS A 255 0.65 -14.47 21.08
CA LYS A 255 0.74 -13.86 19.73
C LYS A 255 -0.22 -12.70 19.53
N LEU A 256 -1.44 -12.86 20.03
CA LEU A 256 -2.49 -11.85 19.90
C LEU A 256 -2.47 -10.79 21.01
N SER A 257 -1.53 -10.88 21.94
CA SER A 257 -1.39 -10.00 23.12
C SER A 257 -2.72 -9.84 23.88
N ILE A 258 -3.44 -10.97 24.09
CA ILE A 258 -4.70 -11.01 24.82
C ILE A 258 -4.65 -11.98 26.01
N SER A 259 -5.53 -11.76 27.01
CA SER A 259 -5.66 -12.69 28.10
C SER A 259 -6.25 -14.04 27.64
N ARG A 260 -5.91 -15.13 28.35
CA ARG A 260 -6.51 -16.45 28.11
C ARG A 260 -8.05 -16.44 28.21
N ASN A 261 -8.60 -15.59 29.06
CA ASN A 261 -10.05 -15.45 29.23
C ASN A 261 -10.66 -14.74 28.01
N THR A 262 -9.97 -13.74 27.46
CA THR A 262 -10.38 -13.06 26.24
C THR A 262 -10.37 -14.04 25.05
N LEU A 263 -9.32 -14.85 24.93
CA LEU A 263 -9.25 -15.89 23.90
C LEU A 263 -10.37 -16.92 24.03
N LYS A 264 -10.65 -17.40 25.25
CA LYS A 264 -11.79 -18.30 25.49
C LYS A 264 -13.11 -17.71 25.00
N ARG A 265 -13.34 -16.41 25.24
CA ARG A 265 -14.52 -15.71 24.79
C ARG A 265 -14.61 -15.65 23.27
N HIS A 266 -13.49 -15.35 22.57
CA HIS A 266 -13.46 -15.37 21.11
C HIS A 266 -13.78 -16.77 20.56
N ILE A 267 -13.17 -17.83 21.09
CA ILE A 267 -13.44 -19.22 20.68
C ILE A 267 -14.92 -19.58 20.91
N ALA A 268 -15.48 -19.21 22.06
CA ALA A 268 -16.91 -19.46 22.34
C ALA A 268 -17.83 -18.73 21.33
N ASN A 269 -17.53 -17.48 21.00
CA ASN A 269 -18.26 -16.71 20.00
C ASN A 269 -18.17 -17.34 18.60
N ILE A 270 -16.97 -17.76 18.19
CA ILE A 270 -16.74 -18.47 16.91
C ILE A 270 -17.62 -19.73 16.88
N TYR A 271 -17.54 -20.57 17.90
CA TYR A 271 -18.32 -21.81 17.97
C TYR A 271 -19.84 -21.54 17.94
N HIS A 272 -20.28 -20.53 18.66
CA HIS A 272 -21.70 -20.12 18.65
C HIS A 272 -22.15 -19.67 17.25
N LYS A 273 -21.37 -18.80 16.59
CA LYS A 273 -21.67 -18.29 15.24
C LYS A 273 -21.66 -19.40 14.19
N MET A 274 -20.76 -20.36 14.31
CA MET A 274 -20.64 -21.50 13.41
C MET A 274 -21.61 -22.65 13.74
N GLY A 275 -22.34 -22.58 14.86
CA GLY A 275 -23.25 -23.63 15.30
C GLY A 275 -22.54 -24.93 15.69
N VAL A 276 -21.32 -24.84 16.19
CA VAL A 276 -20.48 -26.00 16.60
C VAL A 276 -20.22 -26.00 18.09
N SER A 277 -19.92 -27.16 18.67
CA SER A 277 -19.74 -27.32 20.11
C SER A 277 -18.31 -27.70 20.52
N ASN A 278 -17.49 -28.10 19.57
CA ASN A 278 -16.12 -28.55 19.81
C ASN A 278 -15.22 -28.32 18.59
N GLU A 279 -13.91 -28.48 18.79
CA GLU A 279 -12.89 -28.22 17.80
C GLU A 279 -12.99 -29.14 16.58
N MET A 280 -13.39 -30.40 16.76
CA MET A 280 -13.57 -31.33 15.64
C MET A 280 -14.72 -30.88 14.72
N GLN A 281 -15.84 -30.44 15.30
CA GLN A 281 -16.97 -29.89 14.53
C GLN A 281 -16.59 -28.58 13.85
N PHE A 282 -15.77 -27.75 14.50
CA PHE A 282 -15.24 -26.53 13.94
C PHE A 282 -14.43 -26.81 12.65
N PHE A 283 -13.46 -27.72 12.68
CA PHE A 283 -12.71 -28.10 11.48
C PHE A 283 -13.60 -28.73 10.39
N ALA A 284 -14.55 -29.55 10.76
CA ALA A 284 -15.48 -30.13 9.80
C ALA A 284 -16.38 -29.06 9.12
N ALA A 285 -16.79 -28.03 9.84
CA ALA A 285 -17.56 -26.92 9.31
C ALA A 285 -16.73 -26.07 8.34
N LEU A 286 -15.48 -25.79 8.66
CA LEU A 286 -14.56 -25.07 7.79
C LEU A 286 -14.35 -25.79 6.45
N ASN A 287 -14.07 -27.09 6.50
CA ASN A 287 -13.84 -27.89 5.29
C ASN A 287 -15.07 -27.93 4.39
N ARG A 288 -16.29 -28.02 4.95
CA ARG A 288 -17.53 -27.99 4.13
C ARG A 288 -17.71 -26.71 3.33
N VAL A 289 -17.38 -25.56 3.91
CA VAL A 289 -17.51 -24.28 3.20
C VAL A 289 -16.48 -24.18 2.09
N ARG A 290 -15.25 -24.64 2.33
CA ARG A 290 -14.17 -24.65 1.34
C ARG A 290 -14.45 -25.59 0.18
N ASP A 291 -15.09 -26.73 0.45
CA ASP A 291 -15.46 -27.74 -0.57
C ASP A 291 -16.76 -27.39 -1.32
N GLY A 292 -17.30 -26.17 -1.16
CA GLY A 292 -18.55 -25.75 -1.82
C GLY A 292 -19.82 -26.39 -1.26
N GLY A 293 -19.73 -27.13 -0.17
CA GLY A 293 -20.84 -27.70 0.56
C GLY A 293 -21.61 -26.65 1.36
N GLY A 294 -22.89 -26.46 1.05
CA GLY A 294 -23.72 -25.40 1.61
C GLY A 294 -23.75 -25.33 3.14
N ILE A 295 -23.98 -24.12 3.64
CA ILE A 295 -24.05 -23.75 5.05
C ILE A 295 -25.16 -24.52 5.75
N LEU A 296 -24.84 -25.28 6.80
CA LEU A 296 -25.85 -25.75 7.74
C LEU A 296 -26.31 -24.57 8.61
N LYS A 297 -27.41 -23.91 8.21
CA LYS A 297 -28.15 -23.06 9.12
C LYS A 297 -28.65 -23.93 10.26
N SER A 298 -28.17 -23.69 11.49
CA SER A 298 -28.75 -24.32 12.67
C SER A 298 -30.25 -24.03 12.68
N ARG A 299 -31.08 -25.07 12.55
CA ARG A 299 -32.52 -24.96 12.86
C ARG A 299 -32.61 -24.61 14.34
N LYS A 300 -33.25 -23.46 14.64
CA LYS A 300 -33.72 -23.11 15.97
C LYS A 300 -34.72 -24.15 16.46
#